data_0d8eb3f63f229d47d7b8f3bbf572d6e8
#
_entry.id   0d8eb3f63f229d47d7b8f3bbf572d6e8
#
_cell.length_a   1.000
_cell.length_b   1.000
_cell.length_c   1.000
_cell.angle_alpha   90.00
_cell.angle_beta   90.00
_cell.angle_gamma   90.00
#
_symmetry.space_group_name_H-M   'P 1'
#
loop_
_entity.id
_entity.type
_entity.pdbx_description
1 polymer ?
#
loop_
_entity_poly.entity_id
_entity_poly.type
_entity_poly.pdbx_seq_one_letter_code
_entity_poly.pdbx_strand_id
1 'polypeptide(L)'
;EYLQEKKVPFVTIGSSNYTGVIQIDHNHKSACKELTSIILMKGMKRIALIGGDENHVVTQSRLRGFREAYEKMGEVIDPTMLFLNLDNHVVIDKIVEEVLERKAECILCMDDAVCSRVLKKLREKHVKVPKDIRVASFYNSSVLENNVPSITSLSFDAKELGMVACKTVLDVIEGAEVETRTLLPY
;
A
#
# COMPACT_ATOMS: atom_id res chain seq x y z
N GLU A 1 -15.14 -17.92 -8.59
CA GLU A 1 -15.88 -18.77 -9.57
C GLU A 1 -16.47 -20.01 -8.89
N TYR A 2 -15.66 -20.93 -8.36
CA TYR A 2 -16.16 -22.21 -7.80
C TYR A 2 -17.27 -22.04 -6.74
N LEU A 3 -17.11 -21.12 -5.78
CA LEU A 3 -18.12 -20.88 -4.74
C LEU A 3 -19.40 -20.27 -5.32
N GLN A 4 -19.30 -19.40 -6.32
CA GLN A 4 -20.45 -18.83 -7.03
C GLN A 4 -21.22 -19.90 -7.79
N GLU A 5 -20.52 -20.78 -8.53
CA GLU A 5 -21.13 -21.91 -9.25
C GLU A 5 -21.87 -22.85 -8.30
N LYS A 6 -21.31 -23.10 -7.13
CA LYS A 6 -21.93 -23.94 -6.09
C LYS A 6 -22.98 -23.22 -5.25
N LYS A 7 -23.23 -21.93 -5.50
CA LYS A 7 -24.16 -21.10 -4.74
C LYS A 7 -23.86 -21.09 -3.23
N VAL A 8 -22.60 -21.20 -2.86
CA VAL A 8 -22.17 -21.11 -1.48
C VAL A 8 -22.10 -19.62 -1.10
N PRO A 9 -22.78 -19.18 -0.02
CA PRO A 9 -22.63 -17.81 0.47
C PRO A 9 -21.18 -17.51 0.88
N PHE A 10 -20.63 -16.43 0.39
CA PHE A 10 -19.28 -15.97 0.76
C PHE A 10 -19.12 -14.47 0.56
N VAL A 11 -18.16 -13.90 1.27
CA VAL A 11 -17.65 -12.55 1.06
C VAL A 11 -16.14 -12.61 0.81
N THR A 12 -15.61 -11.64 0.12
CA THR A 12 -14.17 -11.54 -0.13
C THR A 12 -13.60 -10.42 0.73
N ILE A 13 -12.58 -10.71 1.51
CA ILE A 13 -11.75 -9.69 2.17
C ILE A 13 -10.70 -9.23 1.16
N GLY A 14 -10.72 -7.93 0.87
CA GLY A 14 -9.93 -7.34 -0.19
C GLY A 14 -10.74 -7.08 -1.47
N SER A 15 -10.20 -6.24 -2.34
CA SER A 15 -10.83 -5.89 -3.62
C SER A 15 -10.53 -6.94 -4.70
N SER A 16 -11.52 -7.22 -5.53
CA SER A 16 -11.47 -8.20 -6.62
C SER A 16 -12.02 -7.58 -7.92
N ASN A 17 -11.55 -8.06 -9.06
CA ASN A 17 -12.08 -7.71 -10.38
C ASN A 17 -13.25 -8.63 -10.83
N TYR A 18 -13.60 -9.63 -10.03
CA TYR A 18 -14.73 -10.52 -10.35
C TYR A 18 -16.07 -9.83 -10.09
N THR A 19 -16.99 -9.96 -11.07
CA THR A 19 -18.34 -9.42 -10.95
C THR A 19 -19.21 -10.29 -10.06
N GLY A 20 -20.15 -9.67 -9.35
CA GLY A 20 -21.11 -10.39 -8.49
C GLY A 20 -20.49 -10.97 -7.19
N VAL A 21 -19.29 -10.52 -6.83
CA VAL A 21 -18.65 -10.90 -5.57
C VAL A 21 -18.82 -9.75 -4.55
N ILE A 22 -19.29 -10.08 -3.36
CA ILE A 22 -19.36 -9.14 -2.25
C ILE A 22 -17.95 -8.93 -1.70
N GLN A 23 -17.51 -7.68 -1.66
CA GLN A 23 -16.14 -7.30 -1.34
C GLN A 23 -16.11 -6.33 -0.16
N ILE A 24 -15.25 -6.61 0.80
CA ILE A 24 -15.02 -5.76 1.96
C ILE A 24 -13.52 -5.50 2.05
N ASP A 25 -13.14 -4.23 1.96
CA ASP A 25 -11.74 -3.82 1.91
C ASP A 25 -11.57 -2.46 2.60
N HIS A 26 -10.34 -2.03 2.79
CA HIS A 26 -10.02 -0.66 3.15
C HIS A 26 -9.92 0.24 1.91
N ASN A 27 -10.11 1.54 2.11
CA ASN A 27 -9.96 2.51 1.02
C ASN A 27 -8.48 2.81 0.74
N HIS A 28 -7.75 1.82 0.22
CA HIS A 28 -6.33 1.93 -0.10
C HIS A 28 -6.00 3.11 -1.01
N LYS A 29 -6.87 3.42 -1.97
CA LYS A 29 -6.65 4.55 -2.88
C LYS A 29 -6.61 5.88 -2.12
N SER A 30 -7.61 6.15 -1.29
CA SER A 30 -7.69 7.39 -0.51
C SER A 30 -6.56 7.50 0.51
N ALA A 31 -6.26 6.41 1.21
CA ALA A 31 -5.16 6.34 2.18
C ALA A 31 -3.80 6.68 1.54
N CYS A 32 -3.48 6.03 0.41
CA CYS A 32 -2.22 6.26 -0.29
C CYS A 32 -2.15 7.66 -0.91
N LYS A 33 -3.28 8.19 -1.40
CA LYS A 33 -3.36 9.57 -1.88
C LYS A 33 -3.05 10.57 -0.76
N GLU A 34 -3.62 10.37 0.42
CA GLU A 34 -3.39 11.26 1.57
C GLU A 34 -1.94 11.23 2.04
N LEU A 35 -1.37 10.04 2.29
CA LEU A 35 0.02 9.93 2.71
C LEU A 35 0.98 10.54 1.68
N THR A 36 0.76 10.28 0.39
CA THR A 36 1.58 10.86 -0.68
C THR A 36 1.44 12.39 -0.72
N SER A 37 0.22 12.91 -0.55
CA SER A 37 -0.02 14.36 -0.49
C SER A 37 0.70 15.01 0.68
N ILE A 38 0.71 14.37 1.86
CA ILE A 38 1.46 14.85 3.03
C ILE A 38 2.96 14.91 2.75
N ILE A 39 3.52 13.90 2.08
CA ILE A 39 4.94 13.87 1.69
C ILE A 39 5.26 15.01 0.73
N LEU A 40 4.43 15.21 -0.29
CA LEU A 40 4.58 16.30 -1.27
C LEU A 40 4.46 17.69 -0.62
N MET A 41 3.48 17.89 0.27
CA MET A 41 3.30 19.15 1.03
C MET A 41 4.50 19.49 1.92
N LYS A 42 5.27 18.48 2.35
CA LYS A 42 6.55 18.68 3.06
C LYS A 42 7.72 19.04 2.13
N GLY A 43 7.44 19.26 0.84
CA GLY A 43 8.43 19.67 -0.16
C GLY A 43 9.22 18.53 -0.80
N MET A 44 8.93 17.27 -0.46
CA MET A 44 9.62 16.11 -1.03
C MET A 44 8.94 15.70 -2.33
N LYS A 45 9.51 16.07 -3.46
CA LYS A 45 8.94 15.84 -4.79
C LYS A 45 9.54 14.62 -5.50
N ARG A 46 10.79 14.27 -5.16
CA ARG A 46 11.49 13.11 -5.73
C ARG A 46 11.27 11.89 -4.84
N ILE A 47 10.10 11.28 -4.99
CA ILE A 47 9.70 10.09 -4.22
C ILE A 47 9.99 8.85 -5.06
N ALA A 48 10.82 7.94 -4.54
CA ALA A 48 10.98 6.61 -5.10
C ALA A 48 9.89 5.69 -4.55
N LEU A 49 9.03 5.15 -5.41
CA LEU A 49 8.01 4.18 -5.05
C LEU A 49 8.55 2.77 -5.33
N ILE A 50 8.61 1.93 -4.29
CA ILE A 50 9.24 0.60 -4.37
C ILE A 50 8.26 -0.50 -3.97
N GLY A 51 8.17 -1.54 -4.79
CA GLY A 51 7.40 -2.76 -4.53
C GLY A 51 6.04 -2.79 -5.21
N GLY A 52 5.32 -3.87 -4.96
CA GLY A 52 4.01 -4.13 -5.52
C GLY A 52 4.05 -4.78 -6.92
N ASP A 53 3.17 -5.75 -7.12
CA ASP A 53 2.88 -6.34 -8.41
C ASP A 53 1.64 -5.67 -8.99
N GLU A 54 1.76 -5.05 -10.17
CA GLU A 54 0.68 -4.31 -10.84
C GLU A 54 -0.50 -5.20 -11.24
N ASN A 55 -0.32 -6.54 -11.26
CA ASN A 55 -1.43 -7.47 -11.47
C ASN A 55 -2.36 -7.56 -10.25
N HIS A 56 -1.92 -7.14 -9.08
CA HIS A 56 -2.74 -7.15 -7.87
C HIS A 56 -3.62 -5.90 -7.77
N VAL A 57 -4.91 -6.10 -7.49
CA VAL A 57 -5.90 -5.02 -7.36
C VAL A 57 -5.50 -3.99 -6.29
N VAL A 58 -4.93 -4.45 -5.18
CA VAL A 58 -4.46 -3.57 -4.11
C VAL A 58 -3.31 -2.67 -4.57
N THR A 59 -2.37 -3.21 -5.36
CA THR A 59 -1.27 -2.43 -5.94
C THR A 59 -1.81 -1.36 -6.90
N GLN A 60 -2.75 -1.73 -7.77
CA GLN A 60 -3.40 -0.78 -8.68
C GLN A 60 -4.11 0.34 -7.91
N SER A 61 -4.81 0.01 -6.82
CA SER A 61 -5.48 1.00 -5.97
C SER A 61 -4.50 1.94 -5.30
N ARG A 62 -3.41 1.42 -4.72
CA ARG A 62 -2.34 2.21 -4.09
C ARG A 62 -1.64 3.12 -5.09
N LEU A 63 -1.27 2.58 -6.26
CA LEU A 63 -0.63 3.33 -7.33
C LEU A 63 -1.54 4.45 -7.89
N ARG A 64 -2.84 4.18 -8.01
CA ARG A 64 -3.82 5.22 -8.39
C ARG A 64 -3.85 6.34 -7.36
N GLY A 65 -3.88 6.02 -6.07
CA GLY A 65 -3.81 7.03 -5.00
C GLY A 65 -2.53 7.87 -5.07
N PHE A 66 -1.38 7.22 -5.29
CA PHE A 66 -0.10 7.88 -5.48
C PHE A 66 -0.13 8.87 -6.66
N ARG A 67 -0.61 8.42 -7.83
CA ARG A 67 -0.73 9.27 -9.03
C ARG A 67 -1.67 10.46 -8.82
N GLU A 68 -2.84 10.22 -8.23
CA GLU A 68 -3.81 11.29 -7.95
C GLU A 68 -3.29 12.34 -6.95
N ALA A 69 -2.36 11.98 -6.06
CA ALA A 69 -1.72 12.93 -5.15
C ALA A 69 -0.81 13.90 -5.93
N TYR A 70 0.03 13.38 -6.83
CA TYR A 70 0.87 14.19 -7.70
C TYR A 70 0.05 15.12 -8.60
N GLU A 71 -0.98 14.58 -9.25
CA GLU A 71 -1.89 15.35 -10.10
C GLU A 71 -2.54 16.51 -9.32
N LYS A 72 -3.09 16.21 -8.12
CA LYS A 72 -3.71 17.22 -7.26
C LYS A 72 -2.74 18.34 -6.85
N MET A 73 -1.47 18.02 -6.68
CA MET A 73 -0.42 18.97 -6.27
C MET A 73 0.22 19.68 -7.47
N GLY A 74 -0.16 19.35 -8.71
CA GLY A 74 0.44 19.91 -9.92
C GLY A 74 1.90 19.48 -10.12
N GLU A 75 2.30 18.38 -9.52
CA GLU A 75 3.66 17.82 -9.61
C GLU A 75 3.72 16.69 -10.64
N VAL A 76 4.90 16.42 -11.15
CA VAL A 76 5.14 15.38 -12.17
C VAL A 76 5.87 14.19 -11.54
N ILE A 77 5.35 12.99 -11.79
CA ILE A 77 6.02 11.76 -11.39
C ILE A 77 7.19 11.51 -12.34
N ASP A 78 8.38 11.30 -11.77
CA ASP A 78 9.51 10.77 -12.52
C ASP A 78 9.31 9.26 -12.72
N PRO A 79 9.07 8.77 -13.96
CA PRO A 79 8.84 7.35 -14.20
C PRO A 79 10.03 6.48 -13.80
N THR A 80 11.23 7.03 -13.76
CA THR A 80 12.44 6.30 -13.36
C THR A 80 12.54 6.07 -11.86
N MET A 81 11.65 6.67 -11.09
CA MET A 81 11.51 6.47 -9.65
C MET A 81 10.41 5.45 -9.26
N LEU A 82 9.79 4.80 -10.25
CA LEU A 82 8.78 3.76 -10.01
C LEU A 82 9.41 2.38 -10.19
N PHE A 83 9.60 1.66 -9.11
CA PHE A 83 10.21 0.33 -9.07
C PHE A 83 9.15 -0.70 -8.67
N LEU A 84 8.39 -1.15 -9.64
CA LEU A 84 7.27 -2.09 -9.47
C LEU A 84 7.62 -3.47 -10.03
N ASN A 85 6.78 -4.47 -9.77
CA ASN A 85 6.89 -5.84 -10.31
C ASN A 85 8.24 -6.50 -9.98
N LEU A 86 8.64 -6.43 -8.71
CA LEU A 86 9.94 -6.94 -8.27
C LEU A 86 9.93 -8.47 -8.19
N ASP A 87 10.82 -9.12 -8.93
CA ASP A 87 10.92 -10.59 -8.98
C ASP A 87 11.40 -11.22 -7.68
N ASN A 88 12.23 -10.50 -6.92
CA ASN A 88 12.75 -10.99 -5.64
C ASN A 88 13.33 -9.87 -4.76
N HIS A 89 13.58 -10.16 -3.50
CA HIS A 89 14.11 -9.21 -2.53
C HIS A 89 15.55 -8.75 -2.79
N VAL A 90 16.34 -9.50 -3.56
CA VAL A 90 17.73 -9.11 -3.88
C VAL A 90 17.76 -7.90 -4.81
N VAL A 91 16.75 -7.76 -5.65
CA VAL A 91 16.59 -6.60 -6.54
C VAL A 91 16.43 -5.31 -5.73
N ILE A 92 15.76 -5.37 -4.57
CA ILE A 92 15.55 -4.19 -3.69
C ILE A 92 16.88 -3.56 -3.28
N ASP A 93 17.91 -4.35 -3.02
CA ASP A 93 19.22 -3.84 -2.61
C ASP A 93 19.86 -2.97 -3.70
N LYS A 94 19.75 -3.38 -4.97
CA LYS A 94 20.21 -2.61 -6.12
C LYS A 94 19.37 -1.36 -6.34
N ILE A 95 18.05 -1.48 -6.18
CA ILE A 95 17.13 -0.35 -6.29
C ILE A 95 17.45 0.73 -5.24
N VAL A 96 17.74 0.35 -4.00
CA VAL A 96 18.12 1.31 -2.95
C VAL A 96 19.39 2.06 -3.35
N GLU A 97 20.39 1.40 -3.93
CA GLU A 97 21.62 2.05 -4.42
C GLU A 97 21.29 3.06 -5.53
N GLU A 98 20.50 2.65 -6.51
CA GLU A 98 20.06 3.51 -7.60
C GLU A 98 19.24 4.72 -7.13
N VAL A 99 18.35 4.52 -6.18
CA VAL A 99 17.52 5.57 -5.57
C VAL A 99 18.39 6.62 -4.86
N LEU A 100 19.43 6.17 -4.15
CA LEU A 100 20.38 7.07 -3.49
C LEU A 100 21.22 7.86 -4.51
N GLU A 101 21.71 7.22 -5.57
CA GLU A 101 22.43 7.87 -6.67
C GLU A 101 21.58 8.92 -7.37
N ARG A 102 20.30 8.64 -7.58
CA ARG A 102 19.31 9.54 -8.16
C ARG A 102 18.85 10.63 -7.19
N LYS A 103 19.37 10.65 -5.95
CA LYS A 103 19.07 11.65 -4.91
C LYS A 103 17.57 11.76 -4.62
N ALA A 104 16.88 10.63 -4.43
CA ALA A 104 15.52 10.64 -3.94
C ALA A 104 15.45 11.31 -2.56
N GLU A 105 14.37 12.02 -2.29
CA GLU A 105 14.13 12.71 -1.02
C GLU A 105 13.34 11.83 -0.05
N CYS A 106 12.56 10.91 -0.61
CA CYS A 106 11.77 9.94 0.14
C CYS A 106 11.71 8.61 -0.61
N ILE A 107 11.80 7.51 0.13
CA ILE A 107 11.42 6.17 -0.35
C ILE A 107 10.06 5.85 0.22
N LEU A 108 9.10 5.56 -0.66
CA LEU A 108 7.76 5.14 -0.31
C LEU A 108 7.60 3.66 -0.70
N CYS A 109 7.37 2.82 0.29
CA CYS A 109 7.28 1.37 0.10
C CYS A 109 5.82 0.94 -0.05
N MET A 110 5.55 0.00 -0.95
CA MET A 110 4.21 -0.52 -1.17
C MET A 110 3.68 -1.31 0.04
N ASP A 111 4.57 -1.93 0.81
CA ASP A 111 4.22 -2.69 2.00
C ASP A 111 5.37 -2.70 3.03
N ASP A 112 5.11 -3.30 4.17
CA ASP A 112 6.04 -3.40 5.31
C ASP A 112 7.22 -4.35 5.05
N ALA A 113 7.03 -5.41 4.27
CA ALA A 113 8.10 -6.35 3.93
C ALA A 113 9.16 -5.68 3.05
N VAL A 114 8.72 -4.97 2.00
CA VAL A 114 9.58 -4.13 1.16
C VAL A 114 10.27 -3.06 2.01
N CYS A 115 9.51 -2.37 2.87
CA CYS A 115 10.03 -1.32 3.74
C CYS A 115 11.12 -1.85 4.68
N SER A 116 10.91 -3.00 5.29
CA SER A 116 11.89 -3.65 6.17
C SER A 116 13.21 -3.96 5.44
N ARG A 117 13.12 -4.42 4.18
CA ARG A 117 14.31 -4.68 3.36
C ARG A 117 15.04 -3.40 2.99
N VAL A 118 14.30 -2.35 2.58
CA VAL A 118 14.84 -1.02 2.31
C VAL A 118 15.59 -0.48 3.53
N LEU A 119 14.97 -0.52 4.72
CA LEU A 119 15.58 -0.05 5.96
C LEU A 119 16.85 -0.83 6.32
N LYS A 120 16.86 -2.16 6.11
CA LYS A 120 18.05 -2.99 6.29
C LYS A 120 19.18 -2.51 5.37
N LYS A 121 18.90 -2.34 4.08
CA LYS A 121 19.91 -1.90 3.10
C LYS A 121 20.44 -0.50 3.39
N LEU A 122 19.58 0.45 3.80
CA LEU A 122 20.00 1.80 4.19
C LEU A 122 20.94 1.76 5.40
N ARG A 123 20.66 0.91 6.40
CA ARG A 123 21.57 0.70 7.55
C ARG A 123 22.93 0.14 7.13
N GLU A 124 22.95 -0.85 6.23
CA GLU A 124 24.20 -1.41 5.68
C GLU A 124 25.06 -0.36 4.95
N LYS A 125 24.39 0.60 4.29
CA LYS A 125 25.04 1.76 3.64
C LYS A 125 25.33 2.93 4.57
N HIS A 126 25.07 2.80 5.88
CA HIS A 126 25.21 3.87 6.88
C HIS A 126 24.38 5.13 6.57
N VAL A 127 23.31 5.00 5.81
CA VAL A 127 22.37 6.09 5.47
C VAL A 127 21.35 6.24 6.62
N LYS A 128 21.25 7.44 7.16
CA LYS A 128 20.41 7.73 8.33
C LYS A 128 18.99 8.13 7.93
N VAL A 129 18.01 7.38 8.47
CA VAL A 129 16.58 7.71 8.34
C VAL A 129 16.17 8.43 9.66
N PRO A 130 15.50 9.58 9.61
CA PRO A 130 15.03 10.33 8.44
C PRO A 130 16.00 11.42 7.97
N LYS A 131 17.24 11.48 8.50
CA LYS A 131 18.17 12.61 8.32
C LYS A 131 18.65 12.76 6.88
N ASP A 132 19.14 11.66 6.29
CA ASP A 132 19.75 11.66 4.96
C ASP A 132 18.70 11.35 3.89
N ILE A 133 17.75 10.48 4.19
CA ILE A 133 16.59 10.15 3.36
C ILE A 133 15.38 9.83 4.25
N ARG A 134 14.18 10.14 3.79
CA ARG A 134 12.95 9.76 4.47
C ARG A 134 12.39 8.45 3.91
N VAL A 135 11.73 7.69 4.77
CA VAL A 135 11.09 6.43 4.40
C VAL A 135 9.67 6.42 4.95
N ALA A 136 8.73 5.97 4.13
CA ALA A 136 7.34 5.74 4.53
C ALA A 136 6.82 4.45 3.88
N SER A 137 5.70 3.93 4.39
CA SER A 137 5.09 2.70 3.89
C SER A 137 3.58 2.84 3.71
N PHE A 138 3.05 2.25 2.65
CA PHE A 138 1.60 2.12 2.43
C PHE A 138 0.94 1.00 3.24
N TYR A 139 1.70 0.33 4.08
CA TYR A 139 1.17 -0.64 5.04
C TYR A 139 2.03 -0.68 6.29
N ASN A 140 1.37 -0.78 7.45
CA ASN A 140 2.02 -0.83 8.75
C ASN A 140 2.21 -2.26 9.25
N SER A 141 3.20 -2.44 10.11
CA SER A 141 3.37 -3.64 10.94
C SER A 141 4.15 -3.31 12.22
N SER A 142 4.12 -4.21 13.17
CA SER A 142 4.89 -4.07 14.41
C SER A 142 6.40 -3.86 14.18
N VAL A 143 6.93 -4.35 13.06
CA VAL A 143 8.34 -4.15 12.69
C VAL A 143 8.62 -2.68 12.39
N LEU A 144 7.70 -1.98 11.72
CA LEU A 144 7.84 -0.57 11.38
C LEU A 144 7.57 0.33 12.59
N GLU A 145 6.62 -0.04 13.44
CA GLU A 145 6.31 0.67 14.69
C GLU A 145 7.48 0.63 15.67
N ASN A 146 8.09 -0.53 15.81
CA ASN A 146 9.23 -0.74 16.75
C ASN A 146 10.59 -0.32 16.17
N ASN A 147 10.65 0.15 14.92
CA ASN A 147 11.88 0.70 14.36
C ASN A 147 12.25 2.01 15.09
N VAL A 148 13.53 2.31 15.20
CA VAL A 148 14.01 3.55 15.87
C VAL A 148 14.81 4.39 14.86
N PRO A 149 14.26 5.58 14.49
CA PRO A 149 12.92 6.09 14.78
C PRO A 149 11.81 5.27 14.08
N SER A 150 10.59 5.30 14.61
CA SER A 150 9.44 4.63 13.98
C SER A 150 9.18 5.16 12.56
N ILE A 151 8.68 4.30 11.69
CA ILE A 151 8.45 4.63 10.29
C ILE A 151 7.01 5.10 10.09
N THR A 152 6.84 6.21 9.40
CA THR A 152 5.51 6.69 8.99
C THR A 152 4.87 5.66 8.04
N SER A 153 3.70 5.16 8.40
CA SER A 153 3.00 4.13 7.64
C SER A 153 1.50 4.25 7.80
N LEU A 154 0.76 3.72 6.81
CA LEU A 154 -0.70 3.62 6.88
C LEU A 154 -1.07 2.41 7.73
N SER A 155 -1.93 2.63 8.72
CA SER A 155 -2.48 1.56 9.56
C SER A 155 -3.92 1.26 9.16
N PHE A 156 -4.24 -0.03 9.05
CA PHE A 156 -5.56 -0.52 8.71
C PHE A 156 -6.07 -1.44 9.81
N ASP A 157 -7.30 -1.23 10.27
CA ASP A 157 -7.88 -2.04 11.34
C ASP A 157 -8.37 -3.40 10.80
N ALA A 158 -7.49 -4.39 10.87
CA ALA A 158 -7.80 -5.76 10.47
C ALA A 158 -8.91 -6.40 11.32
N LYS A 159 -9.08 -5.96 12.58
CA LYS A 159 -10.13 -6.47 13.47
C LYS A 159 -11.49 -5.95 13.01
N GLU A 160 -11.60 -4.66 12.73
CA GLU A 160 -12.82 -4.06 12.19
C GLU A 160 -13.17 -4.70 10.84
N LEU A 161 -12.19 -4.85 9.95
CA LEU A 161 -12.37 -5.51 8.65
C LEU A 161 -12.96 -6.93 8.82
N GLY A 162 -12.41 -7.72 9.74
CA GLY A 162 -12.88 -9.07 10.04
C GLY A 162 -14.30 -9.07 10.62
N MET A 163 -14.63 -8.15 11.53
CA MET A 163 -15.98 -8.04 12.11
C MET A 163 -17.02 -7.68 11.05
N VAL A 164 -16.72 -6.72 10.18
CA VAL A 164 -17.64 -6.33 9.09
C VAL A 164 -17.83 -7.49 8.11
N ALA A 165 -16.73 -8.19 7.75
CA ALA A 165 -16.80 -9.35 6.86
C ALA A 165 -17.65 -10.48 7.44
N CYS A 166 -17.48 -10.81 8.73
CA CYS A 166 -18.29 -11.82 9.41
C CYS A 166 -19.76 -11.44 9.45
N LYS A 167 -20.07 -10.19 9.80
CA LYS A 167 -21.45 -9.70 9.80
C LYS A 167 -22.07 -9.80 8.41
N THR A 168 -21.39 -9.31 7.40
CA THR A 168 -21.90 -9.32 6.03
C THR A 168 -22.15 -10.74 5.51
N VAL A 169 -21.28 -11.73 5.82
CA VAL A 169 -21.54 -13.11 5.38
C VAL A 169 -22.74 -13.74 6.10
N LEU A 170 -22.98 -13.38 7.37
CA LEU A 170 -24.17 -13.80 8.10
C LEU A 170 -25.44 -13.20 7.46
N ASP A 171 -25.43 -11.91 7.18
CA ASP A 171 -26.53 -11.21 6.50
C ASP A 171 -26.84 -11.88 5.13
N VAL A 172 -25.82 -12.26 4.37
CA VAL A 172 -25.98 -13.00 3.10
C VAL A 172 -26.61 -14.39 3.32
N ILE A 173 -26.20 -15.12 4.36
CA ILE A 173 -26.77 -16.44 4.69
C ILE A 173 -28.25 -16.31 5.07
N GLU A 174 -28.63 -15.25 5.77
CA GLU A 174 -29.99 -14.94 6.17
C GLU A 174 -30.86 -14.39 5.03
N GLY A 175 -30.27 -14.15 3.84
CA GLY A 175 -30.99 -13.64 2.68
C GLY A 175 -31.23 -12.13 2.69
N ALA A 176 -30.51 -11.39 3.51
CA ALA A 176 -30.57 -9.94 3.53
C ALA A 176 -29.90 -9.33 2.29
N GLU A 177 -30.39 -8.18 1.86
CA GLU A 177 -29.70 -7.37 0.86
C GLU A 177 -28.46 -6.71 1.47
N VAL A 178 -27.30 -6.89 0.81
CA VAL A 178 -26.03 -6.32 1.23
C VAL A 178 -25.37 -5.54 0.09
N GLU A 179 -24.55 -4.55 0.44
CA GLU A 179 -23.75 -3.84 -0.55
C GLU A 179 -22.71 -4.78 -1.19
N THR A 180 -22.57 -4.69 -2.50
CA THR A 180 -21.58 -5.49 -3.25
C THR A 180 -20.14 -5.06 -2.96
N ARG A 181 -19.95 -3.83 -2.46
CA ARG A 181 -18.62 -3.30 -2.13
C ARG A 181 -18.68 -2.35 -0.92
N THR A 182 -18.02 -2.75 0.15
CA THR A 182 -17.84 -1.94 1.35
C THR A 182 -16.37 -1.55 1.50
N LEU A 183 -16.10 -0.25 1.61
CA LEU A 183 -14.76 0.28 1.84
C LEU A 183 -14.67 0.91 3.23
N LEU A 184 -13.86 0.32 4.09
CA LEU A 184 -13.60 0.82 5.44
C LEU A 184 -12.59 1.98 5.43
N PRO A 185 -12.65 2.88 6.42
CA PRO A 185 -11.66 3.93 6.62
C PRO A 185 -10.29 3.35 6.99
N TYR A 186 -9.29 4.24 7.13
CA TYR A 186 -7.91 3.96 7.51
C TYR A 186 -7.44 4.92 8.60
#